data_478b3ec48a9255e7b682d34015c00684
#
_entry.id   478b3ec48a9255e7b682d34015c00684
#
_cell.length_a   1.000
_cell.length_b   1.000
_cell.length_c   1.000
_cell.angle_alpha   90.00
_cell.angle_beta   90.00
_cell.angle_gamma   90.00
#
_symmetry.space_group_name_H-M   'P 1'
#
loop_
_entity.id
_entity.type
_entity.pdbx_description
1 polymer ?
#
loop_
_entity_poly.entity_id
_entity_poly.type
_entity_poly.pdbx_seq_one_letter_code
_entity_poly.pdbx_strand_id
1 'polypeptide(L)'
;MDQSARWIRLDADGVAGLPVVCRGFAHSQGDRDAPVCLWGRPCAPVRLDDGLWAEPGQYAFALLVPLRSAPGRRDRWLAWGLSPVVAALRRFGAHAYIDGQAICLHGERIGGASARGVEGCAVVLGAFPAEPPVSGDRGKLLEIDPWLSALNREGRARQILGAFRNALEVQHGWQFDTDWPRGTEITAITAEAVQ
;
A
#
# COMPACT_ATOMS: atom_id res chain seq x y z
N MET A 1 5.28 -18.36 -14.04
CA MET A 1 5.77 -17.28 -14.92
C MET A 1 5.76 -16.02 -14.10
N ASP A 2 6.94 -15.45 -13.88
CA ASP A 2 7.03 -14.22 -13.11
C ASP A 2 6.54 -13.06 -13.99
N GLN A 3 5.58 -12.30 -13.47
CA GLN A 3 5.01 -11.14 -14.16
C GLN A 3 5.76 -9.88 -13.75
N SER A 4 6.29 -9.13 -14.72
CA SER A 4 6.88 -7.80 -14.45
C SER A 4 5.82 -6.89 -13.83
N ALA A 5 6.22 -6.15 -12.79
CA ALA A 5 5.37 -5.20 -12.09
C ALA A 5 6.17 -3.92 -11.78
N ARG A 6 5.48 -2.79 -11.57
CA ARG A 6 6.12 -1.51 -11.30
C ARG A 6 5.98 -1.15 -9.82
N TRP A 7 7.07 -0.69 -9.22
CA TRP A 7 7.14 -0.23 -7.84
C TRP A 7 7.41 1.27 -7.82
N ILE A 8 6.39 2.07 -7.55
CA ILE A 8 6.45 3.52 -7.68
C ILE A 8 6.25 4.17 -6.31
N ARG A 9 7.25 4.93 -5.89
CA ARG A 9 7.15 5.77 -4.69
C ARG A 9 6.49 7.09 -5.04
N LEU A 10 5.52 7.49 -4.23
CA LEU A 10 4.89 8.82 -4.27
C LEU A 10 5.51 9.73 -3.22
N ASP A 11 5.61 11.02 -3.54
CA ASP A 11 5.87 12.07 -2.56
C ASP A 11 4.63 12.37 -1.70
N ALA A 12 4.72 13.34 -0.82
CA ALA A 12 3.62 13.68 0.10
C ALA A 12 2.35 14.14 -0.65
N ASP A 13 2.51 14.92 -1.73
CA ASP A 13 1.40 15.43 -2.53
C ASP A 13 0.75 14.30 -3.34
N GLY A 14 1.55 13.40 -3.91
CA GLY A 14 1.06 12.21 -4.59
C GLY A 14 0.29 11.28 -3.64
N VAL A 15 0.72 11.15 -2.38
CA VAL A 15 -0.01 10.39 -1.36
C VAL A 15 -1.32 11.08 -0.99
N ALA A 16 -1.31 12.41 -0.82
CA ALA A 16 -2.52 13.19 -0.54
C ALA A 16 -3.58 13.04 -1.65
N GLY A 17 -3.13 12.94 -2.90
CA GLY A 17 -3.96 12.72 -4.08
C GLY A 17 -4.11 11.25 -4.50
N LEU A 18 -3.73 10.26 -3.68
CA LEU A 18 -3.64 8.85 -4.09
C LEU A 18 -4.89 8.31 -4.82
N PRO A 19 -6.14 8.60 -4.41
CA PRO A 19 -7.32 8.15 -5.16
C PRO A 19 -7.41 8.74 -6.58
N VAL A 20 -6.99 10.00 -6.77
CA VAL A 20 -6.93 10.68 -8.08
C VAL A 20 -5.79 10.09 -8.91
N VAL A 21 -4.62 9.91 -8.30
CA VAL A 21 -3.46 9.29 -8.93
C VAL A 21 -3.81 7.90 -9.46
N CYS A 22 -4.55 7.10 -8.67
CA CYS A 22 -5.00 5.77 -9.11
C CYS A 22 -5.92 5.82 -10.32
N ARG A 23 -6.85 6.77 -10.40
CA ARG A 23 -7.71 6.91 -11.58
C ARG A 23 -6.89 7.28 -12.81
N GLY A 24 -5.99 8.26 -12.70
CA GLY A 24 -5.10 8.65 -13.78
C GLY A 24 -4.22 7.50 -14.29
N PHE A 25 -3.65 6.72 -13.37
CA PHE A 25 -2.91 5.51 -13.74
C PHE A 25 -3.80 4.47 -14.43
N ALA A 26 -4.97 4.16 -13.88
CA ALA A 26 -5.90 3.20 -14.49
C ALA A 26 -6.32 3.64 -15.89
N HIS A 27 -6.63 4.94 -16.07
CA HIS A 27 -7.00 5.51 -17.35
C HIS A 27 -5.84 5.44 -18.38
N SER A 28 -4.61 5.67 -17.95
CA SER A 28 -3.44 5.68 -18.84
C SER A 28 -2.92 4.29 -19.19
N GLN A 29 -3.19 3.29 -18.36
CA GLN A 29 -2.67 1.93 -18.58
C GLN A 29 -3.31 1.23 -19.77
N GLY A 30 -4.60 1.49 -20.08
CA GLY A 30 -5.32 0.78 -21.12
C GLY A 30 -5.17 -0.74 -20.97
N ASP A 31 -4.95 -1.45 -22.07
CA ASP A 31 -4.66 -2.90 -22.07
C ASP A 31 -3.20 -3.26 -21.70
N ARG A 32 -2.44 -2.35 -21.15
CA ARG A 32 -1.05 -2.59 -20.78
C ARG A 32 -0.98 -3.36 -19.47
N ASP A 33 -0.20 -4.34 -19.43
CA ASP A 33 -0.24 -5.62 -18.83
C ASP A 33 0.45 -5.75 -17.47
N ALA A 34 1.16 -4.72 -17.01
CA ALA A 34 1.96 -4.81 -15.81
C ALA A 34 1.20 -4.29 -14.58
N PRO A 35 1.10 -5.07 -13.50
CA PRO A 35 0.64 -4.55 -12.23
C PRO A 35 1.48 -3.36 -11.75
N VAL A 36 0.86 -2.41 -11.04
CA VAL A 36 1.55 -1.27 -10.44
C VAL A 36 1.25 -1.23 -8.96
N CYS A 37 2.28 -1.10 -8.14
CA CYS A 37 2.17 -0.76 -6.74
C CYS A 37 2.63 0.69 -6.55
N LEU A 38 1.70 1.57 -6.20
CA LEU A 38 1.97 2.92 -5.73
C LEU A 38 2.07 2.90 -4.22
N TRP A 39 3.00 3.65 -3.64
CA TRP A 39 3.13 3.71 -2.19
C TRP A 39 3.80 5.01 -1.74
N GLY A 40 3.50 5.41 -0.50
CA GLY A 40 4.13 6.56 0.11
C GLY A 40 3.72 6.72 1.58
N ARG A 41 4.23 7.75 2.23
CA ARG A 41 3.92 8.08 3.63
C ARG A 41 3.20 9.42 3.68
N PRO A 42 1.99 9.47 4.24
CA PRO A 42 1.30 10.74 4.42
C PRO A 42 1.96 11.59 5.50
N CYS A 43 2.04 12.90 5.28
CA CYS A 43 2.47 13.89 6.27
C CYS A 43 1.32 14.37 7.15
N ALA A 44 0.09 14.23 6.69
CA ALA A 44 -1.16 14.55 7.38
C ALA A 44 -2.18 13.42 7.11
N PRO A 45 -3.28 13.30 7.87
CA PRO A 45 -4.33 12.34 7.56
C PRO A 45 -4.86 12.49 6.15
N VAL A 46 -4.88 11.41 5.38
CA VAL A 46 -5.34 11.37 3.99
C VAL A 46 -6.52 10.42 3.86
N ARG A 47 -7.62 10.91 3.29
CA ARG A 47 -8.76 10.08 2.96
C ARG A 47 -8.46 9.26 1.70
N LEU A 48 -8.48 7.95 1.82
CA LEU A 48 -8.26 7.03 0.70
C LEU A 48 -9.58 6.60 0.05
N ASP A 49 -10.61 6.38 0.87
CA ASP A 49 -11.96 6.00 0.44
C ASP A 49 -12.96 6.32 1.56
N ASP A 50 -14.26 5.99 1.38
CA ASP A 50 -15.27 6.15 2.42
C ASP A 50 -14.92 5.32 3.67
N GLY A 51 -14.70 6.03 4.78
CA GLY A 51 -14.31 5.41 6.06
C GLY A 51 -12.89 4.83 6.10
N LEU A 52 -12.07 5.05 5.07
CA LEU A 52 -10.69 4.60 5.01
C LEU A 52 -9.73 5.79 4.95
N TRP A 53 -8.87 5.89 5.95
CA TRP A 53 -7.86 6.94 6.09
C TRP A 53 -6.47 6.34 6.19
N ALA A 54 -5.48 7.06 5.73
CA ALA A 54 -4.07 6.83 6.02
C ALA A 54 -3.58 7.93 6.95
N GLU A 55 -3.02 7.53 8.08
CA GLU A 55 -2.53 8.43 9.12
C GLU A 55 -1.02 8.63 9.01
N PRO A 56 -0.47 9.75 9.51
CA PRO A 56 0.97 9.87 9.70
C PRO A 56 1.50 8.67 10.52
N GLY A 57 2.62 8.10 10.07
CA GLY A 57 3.16 6.85 10.66
C GLY A 57 2.66 5.58 10.01
N GLN A 58 1.79 5.68 9.00
CA GLN A 58 1.41 4.56 8.14
C GLN A 58 2.05 4.68 6.76
N TYR A 59 2.07 3.57 6.03
CA TYR A 59 2.19 3.56 4.57
C TYR A 59 0.79 3.57 3.96
N ALA A 60 0.56 4.49 3.03
CA ALA A 60 -0.54 4.42 2.07
C ALA A 60 -0.06 3.67 0.84
N PHE A 61 -0.89 2.81 0.27
CA PHE A 61 -0.57 2.07 -0.94
C PHE A 61 -1.76 1.92 -1.86
N ALA A 62 -1.48 1.68 -3.13
CA ALA A 62 -2.46 1.24 -4.11
C ALA A 62 -1.87 0.13 -4.98
N LEU A 63 -2.62 -0.95 -5.14
CA LEU A 63 -2.35 -1.99 -6.13
C LEU A 63 -3.30 -1.76 -7.30
N LEU A 64 -2.75 -1.49 -8.48
CA LEU A 64 -3.51 -1.40 -9.73
C LEU A 64 -3.15 -2.63 -10.56
N VAL A 65 -4.13 -3.46 -10.83
CA VAL A 65 -3.92 -4.74 -11.51
C VAL A 65 -4.90 -4.85 -12.66
N PRO A 66 -4.44 -5.09 -13.90
CA PRO A 66 -5.33 -5.35 -15.01
C PRO A 66 -6.33 -6.47 -14.66
N LEU A 67 -7.61 -6.31 -15.00
CA LEU A 67 -8.67 -7.24 -14.60
C LEU A 67 -8.37 -8.69 -15.00
N ARG A 68 -7.66 -8.91 -16.11
CA ARG A 68 -7.26 -10.25 -16.55
C ARG A 68 -6.21 -10.92 -15.63
N SER A 69 -5.44 -10.12 -14.90
CA SER A 69 -4.42 -10.59 -13.95
C SER A 69 -4.91 -10.57 -12.50
N ALA A 70 -6.06 -9.96 -12.24
CA ALA A 70 -6.68 -9.92 -10.93
C ALA A 70 -7.42 -11.24 -10.63
N PRO A 71 -7.65 -11.59 -9.35
CA PRO A 71 -8.54 -12.69 -9.01
C PRO A 71 -9.91 -12.52 -9.67
N GLY A 72 -10.45 -13.57 -10.28
CA GLY A 72 -11.65 -13.50 -11.12
C GLY A 72 -12.94 -13.02 -10.40
N ARG A 73 -12.97 -13.04 -9.06
CA ARG A 73 -14.11 -12.59 -8.25
C ARG A 73 -13.76 -11.33 -7.48
N ARG A 74 -14.56 -10.29 -7.63
CA ARG A 74 -14.41 -8.99 -6.97
C ARG A 74 -14.31 -9.06 -5.45
N ASP A 75 -15.11 -9.91 -4.83
CA ASP A 75 -15.13 -10.14 -3.39
C ASP A 75 -13.79 -10.68 -2.84
N ARG A 76 -12.94 -11.22 -3.70
CA ARG A 76 -11.60 -11.71 -3.33
C ARG A 76 -10.50 -10.66 -3.44
N TRP A 77 -10.72 -9.56 -4.16
CA TRP A 77 -9.66 -8.57 -4.40
C TRP A 77 -9.12 -7.97 -3.11
N LEU A 78 -10.00 -7.70 -2.17
CA LEU A 78 -9.62 -7.10 -0.90
C LEU A 78 -8.69 -8.03 -0.09
N ALA A 79 -9.12 -9.26 0.17
CA ALA A 79 -8.33 -10.24 0.91
C ALA A 79 -7.01 -10.55 0.18
N TRP A 80 -7.06 -10.64 -1.14
CA TRP A 80 -5.91 -10.86 -1.99
C TRP A 80 -4.89 -9.71 -1.89
N GLY A 81 -5.33 -8.46 -1.93
CA GLY A 81 -4.46 -7.29 -1.82
C GLY A 81 -3.94 -7.02 -0.40
N LEU A 82 -4.70 -7.43 0.64
CA LEU A 82 -4.28 -7.28 2.04
C LEU A 82 -3.40 -8.42 2.54
N SER A 83 -3.48 -9.61 1.94
CA SER A 83 -2.67 -10.77 2.35
C SER A 83 -1.16 -10.49 2.42
N PRO A 84 -0.53 -9.80 1.45
CA PRO A 84 0.88 -9.44 1.52
C PRO A 84 1.21 -8.48 2.69
N VAL A 85 0.30 -7.56 3.02
CA VAL A 85 0.48 -6.66 4.17
C VAL A 85 0.50 -7.46 5.47
N VAL A 86 -0.47 -8.35 5.64
CA VAL A 86 -0.54 -9.22 6.83
C VAL A 86 0.69 -10.11 6.92
N ALA A 87 1.15 -10.68 5.81
CA ALA A 87 2.37 -11.49 5.77
C ALA A 87 3.61 -10.67 6.18
N ALA A 88 3.72 -9.42 5.69
CA ALA A 88 4.79 -8.51 6.08
C ALA A 88 4.77 -8.23 7.59
N LEU A 89 3.63 -7.87 8.17
CA LEU A 89 3.50 -7.59 9.59
C LEU A 89 3.82 -8.82 10.46
N ARG A 90 3.37 -10.01 10.06
CA ARG A 90 3.66 -11.29 10.75
C ARG A 90 5.15 -11.61 10.76
N ARG A 91 5.89 -11.25 9.73
CA ARG A 91 7.36 -11.42 9.70
C ARG A 91 8.07 -10.68 10.83
N PHE A 92 7.47 -9.62 11.36
CA PHE A 92 7.97 -8.86 12.52
C PHE A 92 7.30 -9.23 13.85
N GLY A 93 6.65 -10.39 13.91
CA GLY A 93 6.02 -10.90 15.13
C GLY A 93 4.64 -10.31 15.45
N ALA A 94 4.10 -9.44 14.60
CA ALA A 94 2.75 -8.94 14.75
C ALA A 94 1.73 -9.98 14.23
N HIS A 95 0.92 -10.57 15.11
CA HIS A 95 -0.12 -11.54 14.74
C HIS A 95 -1.34 -10.84 14.12
N ALA A 96 -1.07 -10.06 13.06
CA ALA A 96 -2.11 -9.35 12.32
C ALA A 96 -3.00 -10.33 11.54
N TYR A 97 -4.27 -9.95 11.37
CA TYR A 97 -5.26 -10.69 10.57
C TYR A 97 -6.20 -9.72 9.84
N ILE A 98 -6.91 -10.23 8.84
CA ILE A 98 -7.89 -9.46 8.07
C ILE A 98 -9.27 -9.72 8.68
N ASP A 99 -9.99 -8.63 8.95
CA ASP A 99 -11.39 -8.64 9.35
C ASP A 99 -12.19 -7.67 8.47
N GLY A 100 -12.92 -8.21 7.52
CA GLY A 100 -13.58 -7.40 6.48
C GLY A 100 -12.60 -6.53 5.72
N GLN A 101 -12.71 -5.22 5.85
CA GLN A 101 -11.81 -4.22 5.24
C GLN A 101 -10.65 -3.80 6.17
N ALA A 102 -10.63 -4.30 7.40
CA ALA A 102 -9.65 -3.92 8.39
C ALA A 102 -8.48 -4.91 8.45
N ILE A 103 -7.30 -4.37 8.77
CA ILE A 103 -6.17 -5.14 9.31
C ILE A 103 -6.23 -4.97 10.82
N CYS A 104 -6.36 -6.06 11.54
CA CYS A 104 -6.51 -6.06 12.99
C CYS A 104 -5.32 -6.73 13.69
N LEU A 105 -5.00 -6.25 14.88
CA LEU A 105 -4.04 -6.83 15.81
C LEU A 105 -4.65 -6.78 17.21
N HIS A 106 -4.74 -7.93 17.88
CA HIS A 106 -5.36 -8.04 19.22
C HIS A 106 -6.78 -7.44 19.31
N GLY A 107 -7.57 -7.51 18.23
CA GLY A 107 -8.92 -6.94 18.16
C GLY A 107 -8.97 -5.46 17.79
N GLU A 108 -7.85 -4.76 17.75
CA GLU A 108 -7.77 -3.36 17.34
C GLU A 108 -7.45 -3.21 15.85
N ARG A 109 -8.12 -2.26 15.20
CA ARG A 109 -7.84 -1.91 13.81
C ARG A 109 -6.54 -1.11 13.73
N ILE A 110 -5.56 -1.64 12.99
CA ILE A 110 -4.26 -0.99 12.77
C ILE A 110 -4.07 -0.48 11.33
N GLY A 111 -4.97 -0.84 10.44
CA GLY A 111 -4.95 -0.45 9.05
C GLY A 111 -6.17 -0.97 8.32
N GLY A 112 -6.14 -0.95 7.00
CA GLY A 112 -7.22 -1.49 6.18
C GLY A 112 -7.09 -1.15 4.72
N ALA A 113 -8.04 -1.62 3.92
CA ALA A 113 -8.11 -1.30 2.51
C ALA A 113 -9.55 -1.31 2.00
N SER A 114 -9.74 -0.71 0.83
CA SER A 114 -10.91 -0.87 -0.03
C SER A 114 -10.50 -1.46 -1.38
N ALA A 115 -11.45 -2.07 -2.08
CA ALA A 115 -11.20 -2.62 -3.40
C ALA A 115 -12.33 -2.27 -4.37
N ARG A 116 -11.96 -1.77 -5.56
CA ARG A 116 -12.92 -1.38 -6.59
C ARG A 116 -12.38 -1.60 -8.00
N GLY A 117 -13.29 -1.67 -8.98
CA GLY A 117 -12.91 -1.65 -10.39
C GLY A 117 -12.83 -0.21 -10.91
N VAL A 118 -11.76 0.13 -11.61
CA VAL A 118 -11.56 1.43 -12.25
C VAL A 118 -10.93 1.19 -13.61
N GLU A 119 -11.56 1.65 -14.68
CA GLU A 119 -11.00 1.67 -16.05
C GLU A 119 -10.27 0.37 -16.46
N GLY A 120 -10.92 -0.78 -16.29
CA GLY A 120 -10.31 -2.08 -16.65
C GLY A 120 -9.28 -2.63 -15.66
N CYS A 121 -9.06 -1.96 -14.53
CA CYS A 121 -8.20 -2.40 -13.45
C CYS A 121 -8.97 -2.78 -12.19
N ALA A 122 -8.48 -3.78 -11.47
CA ALA A 122 -8.78 -3.97 -10.06
C ALA A 122 -7.86 -3.04 -9.27
N VAL A 123 -8.43 -2.18 -8.43
CA VAL A 123 -7.68 -1.23 -7.59
C VAL A 123 -7.93 -1.58 -6.13
N VAL A 124 -6.86 -1.86 -5.40
CA VAL A 124 -6.88 -2.02 -3.95
C VAL A 124 -6.15 -0.84 -3.34
N LEU A 125 -6.88 0.02 -2.63
CA LEU A 125 -6.34 1.16 -1.88
C LEU A 125 -6.27 0.81 -0.41
N GLY A 126 -5.15 1.08 0.26
CA GLY A 126 -5.02 0.74 1.66
C GLY A 126 -3.96 1.53 2.43
N ALA A 127 -4.00 1.32 3.75
CA ALA A 127 -3.00 1.83 4.66
C ALA A 127 -2.64 0.77 5.71
N PHE A 128 -1.36 0.78 6.13
CA PHE A 128 -0.86 -0.11 7.17
C PHE A 128 0.27 0.55 7.96
N PRO A 129 0.54 0.13 9.22
CA PRO A 129 1.57 0.73 10.04
C PRO A 129 2.95 0.66 9.38
N ALA A 130 3.68 1.77 9.38
CA ALA A 130 5.08 1.82 8.96
C ALA A 130 6.01 1.20 10.02
N GLU A 131 5.51 1.03 11.24
CA GLU A 131 6.21 0.35 12.32
C GLU A 131 5.34 -0.79 12.84
N PRO A 132 5.92 -1.98 13.16
CA PRO A 132 5.15 -3.02 13.80
C PRO A 132 4.67 -2.50 15.16
N PRO A 133 3.39 -2.65 15.49
CA PRO A 133 2.93 -2.32 16.82
C PRO A 133 3.70 -3.19 17.83
N VAL A 134 4.43 -2.54 18.71
CA VAL A 134 5.22 -3.22 19.73
C VAL A 134 4.26 -3.66 20.83
N SER A 135 3.99 -4.96 20.89
CA SER A 135 3.26 -5.53 22.01
C SER A 135 4.19 -5.60 23.23
N GLY A 136 3.82 -4.91 24.31
CA GLY A 136 4.46 -5.01 25.62
C GLY A 136 5.52 -3.96 25.93
N ASP A 137 6.10 -4.06 27.13
CA ASP A 137 7.04 -3.11 27.78
C ASP A 137 8.31 -2.74 27.01
N ARG A 138 8.56 -3.34 25.84
CA ARG A 138 9.70 -2.98 24.99
C ARG A 138 9.62 -1.55 24.42
N GLY A 139 8.45 -0.94 24.39
CA GLY A 139 8.27 0.47 23.98
C GLY A 139 8.96 1.46 24.91
N LYS A 140 9.04 1.16 26.21
CA LYS A 140 9.63 2.06 27.21
C LYS A 140 11.16 2.12 27.19
N LEU A 141 11.84 1.11 26.64
CA LEU A 141 13.30 1.09 26.56
C LEU A 141 13.89 1.94 25.42
N LEU A 142 13.06 2.45 24.51
CA LEU A 142 13.49 3.22 23.35
C LEU A 142 13.41 4.76 23.57
N GLU A 143 12.99 5.21 24.75
CA GLU A 143 12.91 6.64 25.09
C GLU A 143 14.27 7.27 25.50
N ILE A 144 15.36 6.48 25.54
CA ILE A 144 16.65 6.94 26.09
C ILE A 144 17.36 7.93 25.17
N ASP A 145 17.11 7.88 23.84
CA ASP A 145 17.66 8.83 22.89
C ASP A 145 16.66 9.06 21.74
N PRO A 146 16.01 10.23 21.64
CA PRO A 146 15.03 10.52 20.59
C PRO A 146 15.61 10.41 19.18
N TRP A 147 16.90 10.67 19.00
CA TRP A 147 17.59 10.61 17.71
C TRP A 147 17.83 9.16 17.26
N LEU A 148 18.38 8.33 18.14
CA LEU A 148 18.52 6.88 17.91
C LEU A 148 17.17 6.19 17.72
N SER A 149 16.17 6.63 18.48
CA SER A 149 14.79 6.17 18.33
C SER A 149 14.23 6.51 16.95
N ALA A 150 14.47 7.72 16.42
CA ALA A 150 14.01 8.12 15.08
C ALA A 150 14.71 7.33 13.97
N LEU A 151 16.04 7.14 14.04
CA LEU A 151 16.80 6.32 13.10
C LEU A 151 16.34 4.86 13.10
N ASN A 152 16.11 4.29 14.29
CA ASN A 152 15.60 2.94 14.43
C ASN A 152 14.18 2.79 13.87
N ARG A 153 13.33 3.81 14.02
CA ARG A 153 11.98 3.83 13.43
C ARG A 153 12.05 3.83 11.90
N GLU A 154 12.85 4.71 11.31
CA GLU A 154 13.00 4.75 9.86
C GLU A 154 13.58 3.45 9.30
N GLY A 155 14.55 2.85 9.98
CA GLY A 155 15.10 1.55 9.62
C GLY A 155 14.05 0.44 9.63
N ARG A 156 13.21 0.39 10.68
CA ARG A 156 12.10 -0.57 10.78
C ARG A 156 11.04 -0.34 9.71
N ALA A 157 10.68 0.92 9.45
CA ALA A 157 9.74 1.27 8.40
C ALA A 157 10.19 0.74 7.04
N ARG A 158 11.46 0.94 6.68
CA ARG A 158 12.03 0.39 5.44
C ARG A 158 12.01 -1.13 5.40
N GLN A 159 12.26 -1.79 6.53
CA GLN A 159 12.22 -3.26 6.61
C GLN A 159 10.80 -3.79 6.39
N ILE A 160 9.77 -3.16 6.98
CA ILE A 160 8.36 -3.53 6.76
C ILE A 160 7.99 -3.34 5.30
N LEU A 161 8.35 -2.21 4.70
CA LEU A 161 8.09 -1.95 3.29
C LEU A 161 8.78 -2.98 2.38
N GLY A 162 10.03 -3.34 2.68
CA GLY A 162 10.75 -4.41 1.99
C GLY A 162 10.07 -5.77 2.15
N ALA A 163 9.56 -6.08 3.34
CA ALA A 163 8.81 -7.30 3.59
C ALA A 163 7.47 -7.32 2.85
N PHE A 164 6.78 -6.19 2.74
CA PHE A 164 5.56 -6.05 1.96
C PHE A 164 5.83 -6.27 0.46
N ARG A 165 6.85 -5.62 -0.09
CA ARG A 165 7.29 -5.85 -1.47
C ARG A 165 7.58 -7.33 -1.72
N ASN A 166 8.41 -7.95 -0.88
CA ASN A 166 8.73 -9.37 -1.00
C ASN A 166 7.50 -10.28 -0.89
N ALA A 167 6.54 -9.93 -0.02
CA ALA A 167 5.30 -10.69 0.09
C ALA A 167 4.45 -10.61 -1.18
N LEU A 168 4.39 -9.44 -1.84
CA LEU A 168 3.73 -9.28 -3.14
C LEU A 168 4.43 -10.13 -4.22
N GLU A 169 5.77 -10.10 -4.26
CA GLU A 169 6.56 -10.89 -5.20
C GLU A 169 6.28 -12.40 -5.02
N VAL A 170 6.32 -12.88 -3.78
CA VAL A 170 6.12 -14.32 -3.49
C VAL A 170 4.68 -14.77 -3.70
N GLN A 171 3.69 -13.98 -3.25
CA GLN A 171 2.28 -14.40 -3.28
C GLN A 171 1.61 -14.20 -4.64
N HIS A 172 2.07 -13.19 -5.41
CA HIS A 172 1.46 -12.84 -6.68
C HIS A 172 2.33 -13.19 -7.89
N GLY A 173 3.56 -13.68 -7.67
CA GLY A 173 4.49 -14.00 -8.75
C GLY A 173 4.96 -12.76 -9.51
N TRP A 174 5.07 -11.61 -8.83
CA TRP A 174 5.52 -10.37 -9.43
C TRP A 174 7.02 -10.19 -9.31
N GLN A 175 7.62 -9.55 -10.31
CA GLN A 175 8.99 -9.03 -10.25
C GLN A 175 8.92 -7.52 -10.39
N PHE A 176 9.24 -6.80 -9.31
CA PHE A 176 9.15 -5.37 -9.28
C PHE A 176 10.40 -4.67 -9.83
N ASP A 177 10.18 -3.85 -10.84
CA ASP A 177 11.12 -2.81 -11.22
C ASP A 177 10.77 -1.51 -10.52
N THR A 178 11.78 -0.84 -9.95
CA THR A 178 11.61 0.51 -9.41
C THR A 178 11.48 1.49 -10.56
N ASP A 179 10.36 2.20 -10.59
CA ASP A 179 9.99 3.05 -11.72
C ASP A 179 9.42 4.40 -11.25
N TRP A 180 9.21 5.29 -12.19
CA TRP A 180 8.62 6.62 -12.01
C TRP A 180 7.35 6.73 -12.85
N PRO A 181 6.40 7.64 -12.49
CA PRO A 181 5.27 7.93 -13.36
C PRO A 181 5.73 8.37 -14.74
N ARG A 182 5.13 7.82 -15.79
CA ARG A 182 5.43 8.17 -17.18
C ARG A 182 4.70 9.45 -17.57
N GLY A 183 5.14 10.13 -18.61
CA GLY A 183 4.52 11.37 -19.07
C GLY A 183 3.03 11.25 -19.35
N THR A 184 2.57 10.15 -19.93
CA THR A 184 1.15 9.86 -20.18
C THR A 184 0.35 9.69 -18.87
N GLU A 185 0.95 9.09 -17.84
CA GLU A 185 0.34 8.90 -16.53
C GLU A 185 0.24 10.24 -15.80
N ILE A 186 1.30 11.07 -15.86
CA ILE A 186 1.30 12.42 -15.29
C ILE A 186 0.20 13.28 -15.92
N THR A 187 0.07 13.24 -17.25
CA THR A 187 -0.98 13.95 -17.97
C THR A 187 -2.37 13.50 -17.54
N ALA A 188 -2.59 12.18 -17.43
CA ALA A 188 -3.86 11.62 -16.99
C ALA A 188 -4.19 11.99 -15.54
N ILE A 189 -3.20 11.95 -14.63
CA ILE A 189 -3.36 12.37 -13.22
C ILE A 189 -3.76 13.85 -13.15
N THR A 190 -3.10 14.71 -13.94
CA THR A 190 -3.41 16.14 -13.97
C THR A 190 -4.81 16.41 -14.48
N ALA A 191 -5.27 15.68 -15.50
CA ALA A 191 -6.62 15.79 -16.03
C ALA A 191 -7.68 15.36 -15.01
N GLU A 192 -7.44 14.30 -14.25
CA GLU A 192 -8.33 13.83 -13.18
C GLU A 192 -8.40 14.79 -11.97
N ALA A 193 -7.30 15.53 -11.70
CA ALA A 193 -7.26 16.48 -10.58
C ALA A 193 -8.08 17.76 -10.82
N VAL A 194 -8.45 18.06 -12.09
CA VAL A 194 -9.21 19.27 -12.47
C VAL A 194 -10.71 18.99 -12.51
N GLN A 195 -11.16 17.75 -12.47
CA GLN A 195 -12.56 17.34 -12.39
C GLN A 195 -13.05 17.26 -10.94
#